data_cdf304665f504b3c6028bba46e041726
#
_entry.id   cdf304665f504b3c6028bba46e041726
#
_cell.length_a   1.000
_cell.length_b   1.000
_cell.length_c   1.000
_cell.angle_alpha   90.00
_cell.angle_beta   90.00
_cell.angle_gamma   90.00
#
_symmetry.space_group_name_H-M   'P 1'
#
loop_
_entity.id
_entity.type
_entity.pdbx_description
1 polymer ?
#
loop_
_entity_poly.entity_id
_entity_poly.type
_entity_poly.pdbx_seq_one_letter_code
_entity_poly.pdbx_strand_id
1 'polypeptide(L)'
;MERQHRPVRSGALTLLFTAVLLCLAVLGVLSLATARADLARARRSLEHLATEAAAEQAGQAWLAAVDAAGRAGAPLPEATTRTADGAAAELSLENGATLRLAAAPGEGGWRFTRWQLDAPWQPDTSLDVWDGL
;
A
#
# COMPACT_ATOMS: atom_id res chain seq x y z
N MET A 1 46.02 -56.52 29.61
CA MET A 1 44.82 -55.68 29.80
C MET A 1 44.43 -55.06 28.46
N GLU A 2 43.59 -55.75 27.71
CA GLU A 2 43.02 -55.24 26.46
C GLU A 2 42.00 -54.18 26.76
N ARG A 3 42.28 -52.93 26.44
CA ARG A 3 41.26 -51.87 26.43
C ARG A 3 40.34 -52.13 25.24
N GLN A 4 39.21 -52.78 25.49
CA GLN A 4 38.11 -52.80 24.52
C GLN A 4 37.71 -51.38 24.18
N HIS A 5 38.15 -50.89 23.06
CA HIS A 5 37.64 -49.71 22.42
C HIS A 5 36.18 -50.00 22.04
N ARG A 6 35.26 -49.62 22.91
CA ARG A 6 33.84 -49.55 22.54
C ARG A 6 33.72 -48.61 21.37
N PRO A 7 33.24 -49.03 20.17
CA PRO A 7 32.96 -48.11 19.11
C PRO A 7 31.91 -47.12 19.65
N VAL A 8 32.42 -45.93 19.90
CA VAL A 8 31.54 -44.81 20.31
C VAL A 8 30.45 -44.69 19.25
N ARG A 9 29.22 -44.60 19.67
CA ARG A 9 28.00 -44.46 18.85
C ARG A 9 28.07 -43.17 17.99
N SER A 10 29.05 -43.06 17.13
CA SER A 10 29.24 -41.91 16.23
C SER A 10 28.08 -41.75 15.26
N GLY A 11 27.40 -42.86 14.90
CA GLY A 11 26.19 -42.79 14.05
C GLY A 11 25.01 -42.07 14.64
N ALA A 12 24.75 -42.21 15.96
CA ALA A 12 23.67 -41.50 16.62
C ALA A 12 23.97 -39.99 16.75
N LEU A 13 25.24 -39.65 16.95
CA LEU A 13 25.67 -38.26 17.09
C LEU A 13 25.63 -37.52 15.75
N THR A 14 26.01 -38.19 14.65
CA THR A 14 25.90 -37.66 13.30
C THR A 14 24.43 -37.48 12.88
N LEU A 15 23.54 -38.43 13.24
CA LEU A 15 22.12 -38.32 12.98
C LEU A 15 21.51 -37.14 13.75
N LEU A 16 21.87 -36.96 15.03
CA LEU A 16 21.42 -35.81 15.80
C LEU A 16 21.90 -34.50 15.19
N PHE A 17 23.17 -34.43 14.79
CA PHE A 17 23.76 -33.25 14.19
C PHE A 17 23.10 -32.89 12.86
N THR A 18 22.87 -33.88 11.99
CA THR A 18 22.15 -33.65 10.73
C THR A 18 20.72 -33.23 10.92
N ALA A 19 20.01 -33.76 11.92
CA ALA A 19 18.66 -33.36 12.27
C ALA A 19 18.62 -31.90 12.73
N VAL A 20 19.55 -31.49 13.59
CA VAL A 20 19.66 -30.10 14.06
C VAL A 20 19.97 -29.14 12.88
N LEU A 21 20.91 -29.52 12.00
CA LEU A 21 21.22 -28.72 10.82
C LEU A 21 20.02 -28.57 9.87
N LEU A 22 19.25 -29.64 9.65
CA LEU A 22 18.03 -29.61 8.87
C LEU A 22 16.98 -28.68 9.50
N CYS A 23 16.76 -28.78 10.80
CA CYS A 23 15.85 -27.88 11.52
C CYS A 23 16.26 -26.41 11.39
N LEU A 24 17.55 -26.10 11.55
CA LEU A 24 18.07 -24.76 11.40
C LEU A 24 17.94 -24.25 9.95
N ALA A 25 18.17 -25.10 8.96
CA ALA A 25 17.98 -24.75 7.55
C ALA A 25 16.52 -24.41 7.24
N VAL A 26 15.57 -25.24 7.71
CA VAL A 26 14.13 -25.01 7.54
C VAL A 26 13.71 -23.72 8.23
N LEU A 27 14.13 -23.49 9.46
CA LEU A 27 13.83 -22.24 10.19
C LEU A 27 14.41 -21.02 9.47
N GLY A 28 15.62 -21.12 8.92
CA GLY A 28 16.24 -20.05 8.14
C GLY A 28 15.44 -19.72 6.89
N VAL A 29 15.00 -20.72 6.13
CA VAL A 29 14.17 -20.53 4.93
C VAL A 29 12.83 -19.91 5.29
N LEU A 30 12.16 -20.41 6.33
CA LEU A 30 10.87 -19.86 6.79
C LEU A 30 11.02 -18.41 7.25
N SER A 31 12.07 -18.09 8.01
CA SER A 31 12.36 -16.74 8.46
C SER A 31 12.58 -15.79 7.28
N LEU A 32 13.34 -16.22 6.28
CA LEU A 32 13.58 -15.42 5.08
C LEU A 32 12.30 -15.23 4.25
N ALA A 33 11.48 -16.27 4.11
CA ALA A 33 10.21 -16.19 3.40
C ALA A 33 9.25 -15.19 4.09
N THR A 34 9.15 -15.27 5.42
CA THR A 34 8.35 -14.34 6.21
C THR A 34 8.84 -12.90 6.07
N ALA A 35 10.14 -12.67 6.19
CA ALA A 35 10.72 -11.34 6.04
C ALA A 35 10.46 -10.72 4.65
N ARG A 36 10.52 -11.53 3.58
CA ARG A 36 10.19 -11.08 2.22
C ARG A 36 8.71 -10.73 2.07
N ALA A 37 7.83 -11.55 2.65
CA ALA A 37 6.40 -11.27 2.65
C ALA A 37 6.05 -9.98 3.40
N ASP A 38 6.67 -9.75 4.55
CA ASP A 38 6.48 -8.53 5.33
C ASP A 38 7.00 -7.28 4.60
N LEU A 39 8.15 -7.39 3.93
CA LEU A 39 8.68 -6.30 3.10
C LEU A 39 7.73 -5.96 1.94
N ALA A 40 7.17 -6.97 1.28
CA ALA A 40 6.20 -6.76 0.20
C ALA A 40 4.94 -6.07 0.70
N ARG A 41 4.41 -6.47 1.86
CA ARG A 41 3.27 -5.81 2.51
C ARG A 41 3.58 -4.36 2.89
N ALA A 42 4.75 -4.11 3.48
CA ALA A 42 5.17 -2.77 3.86
C ALA A 42 5.27 -1.83 2.64
N ARG A 43 5.82 -2.31 1.53
CA ARG A 43 5.89 -1.53 0.27
C ARG A 43 4.51 -1.15 -0.25
N ARG A 44 3.56 -2.09 -0.29
CA ARG A 44 2.17 -1.81 -0.72
C ARG A 44 1.49 -0.81 0.19
N SER A 45 1.68 -0.93 1.50
CA SER A 45 1.15 0.04 2.46
C SER A 45 1.70 1.44 2.23
N LEU A 46 2.99 1.57 1.94
CA LEU A 46 3.61 2.86 1.62
C LEU A 46 3.07 3.45 0.31
N GLU A 47 2.88 2.64 -0.73
CA GLU A 47 2.30 3.09 -2.00
C GLU A 47 0.86 3.58 -1.80
N HIS A 48 0.08 2.88 -1.00
CA HIS A 48 -1.29 3.29 -0.67
C HIS A 48 -1.33 4.62 0.09
N LEU A 49 -0.50 4.75 1.13
CA LEU A 49 -0.38 5.99 1.90
C LEU A 49 0.13 7.16 1.04
N ALA A 50 1.05 6.91 0.12
CA ALA A 50 1.52 7.93 -0.81
C ALA A 50 0.41 8.41 -1.75
N THR A 51 -0.44 7.49 -2.23
CA THR A 51 -1.60 7.82 -3.05
C THR A 51 -2.63 8.64 -2.27
N GLU A 52 -2.94 8.26 -1.04
CA GLU A 52 -3.85 9.00 -0.17
C GLU A 52 -3.32 10.41 0.14
N ALA A 53 -2.03 10.53 0.46
CA ALA A 53 -1.41 11.82 0.73
C ALA A 53 -1.41 12.74 -0.50
N ALA A 54 -1.13 12.19 -1.69
CA ALA A 54 -1.21 12.94 -2.94
C ALA A 54 -2.64 13.40 -3.24
N ALA A 55 -3.64 12.54 -3.01
CA ALA A 55 -5.04 12.88 -3.17
C ALA A 55 -5.46 13.98 -2.21
N GLU A 56 -5.07 13.90 -0.94
CA GLU A 56 -5.37 14.91 0.06
C GLU A 56 -4.74 16.26 -0.32
N GLN A 57 -3.48 16.28 -0.70
CA GLN A 57 -2.80 17.49 -1.14
C GLN A 57 -3.48 18.12 -2.37
N ALA A 58 -3.82 17.33 -3.38
CA ALA A 58 -4.50 17.81 -4.58
C ALA A 58 -5.90 18.34 -4.26
N GLY A 59 -6.65 17.64 -3.43
CA GLY A 59 -7.99 18.03 -3.01
C GLY A 59 -7.99 19.33 -2.20
N GLN A 60 -7.10 19.49 -1.25
CA GLN A 60 -6.97 20.72 -0.47
C GLN A 60 -6.53 21.90 -1.33
N ALA A 61 -5.60 21.70 -2.25
CA ALA A 61 -5.18 22.73 -3.20
C ALA A 61 -6.34 23.16 -4.11
N TRP A 62 -7.12 22.23 -4.61
CA TRP A 62 -8.31 22.51 -5.40
C TRP A 62 -9.36 23.30 -4.60
N LEU A 63 -9.66 22.88 -3.35
CA LEU A 63 -10.62 23.56 -2.50
C LEU A 63 -10.20 25.00 -2.21
N ALA A 64 -8.91 25.21 -1.92
CA ALA A 64 -8.35 26.53 -1.70
C ALA A 64 -8.46 27.42 -2.94
N ALA A 65 -8.22 26.86 -4.13
CA ALA A 65 -8.37 27.57 -5.39
C ALA A 65 -9.84 27.95 -5.70
N VAL A 66 -10.78 27.04 -5.42
CA VAL A 66 -12.22 27.31 -5.56
C VAL A 66 -12.69 28.41 -4.58
N ASP A 67 -12.23 28.35 -3.34
CA ASP A 67 -12.57 29.35 -2.32
C ASP A 67 -11.98 30.73 -2.68
N ALA A 68 -10.74 30.78 -3.16
CA ALA A 68 -10.11 32.01 -3.64
C ALA A 68 -10.85 32.59 -4.85
N ALA A 69 -11.22 31.76 -5.83
CA ALA A 69 -11.99 32.19 -6.99
C ALA A 69 -13.38 32.71 -6.59
N GLY A 70 -14.04 32.06 -5.65
CA GLY A 70 -15.33 32.49 -5.10
C GLY A 70 -15.27 33.87 -4.44
N ARG A 71 -14.23 34.12 -3.66
CA ARG A 71 -14.01 35.43 -3.00
C ARG A 71 -13.66 36.54 -3.98
N ALA A 72 -12.85 36.22 -5.00
CA ALA A 72 -12.41 37.20 -5.99
C ALA A 72 -13.41 37.42 -7.13
N GLY A 73 -14.47 36.63 -7.22
CA GLY A 73 -15.37 36.60 -8.39
C GLY A 73 -14.68 36.17 -9.68
N ALA A 74 -13.58 35.41 -9.54
CA ALA A 74 -12.75 34.92 -10.63
C ALA A 74 -13.31 33.62 -11.24
N PRO A 75 -12.88 33.22 -12.45
CA PRO A 75 -13.25 31.92 -13.02
C PRO A 75 -12.73 30.78 -12.16
N LEU A 76 -13.50 29.69 -12.13
CA LEU A 76 -13.11 28.46 -11.41
C LEU A 76 -11.83 27.85 -12.01
N PRO A 77 -11.05 27.11 -11.22
CA PRO A 77 -9.86 26.39 -11.69
C PRO A 77 -10.18 25.45 -12.87
N GLU A 78 -9.16 25.13 -13.65
CA GLU A 78 -9.28 24.13 -14.72
C GLU A 78 -9.83 22.80 -14.19
N ALA A 79 -10.49 22.03 -15.05
CA ALA A 79 -11.17 20.78 -14.73
C ALA A 79 -12.29 20.89 -13.68
N THR A 80 -12.74 22.11 -13.37
CA THR A 80 -13.85 22.33 -12.43
C THR A 80 -15.13 22.64 -13.17
N THR A 81 -16.19 21.89 -12.87
CA THR A 81 -17.53 22.10 -13.41
C THR A 81 -18.40 22.75 -12.34
N ARG A 82 -19.09 23.83 -12.70
CA ARG A 82 -20.09 24.43 -11.81
C ARG A 82 -21.34 23.54 -11.77
N THR A 83 -21.78 23.20 -10.57
CA THR A 83 -23.01 22.46 -10.33
C THR A 83 -24.08 23.39 -9.76
N ALA A 84 -25.35 22.94 -9.67
CA ALA A 84 -26.42 23.72 -9.11
C ALA A 84 -26.15 24.16 -7.67
N ASP A 85 -25.49 23.32 -6.88
CA ASP A 85 -25.23 23.51 -5.45
C ASP A 85 -23.78 23.91 -5.15
N GLY A 86 -22.89 24.03 -6.17
CA GLY A 86 -21.49 24.34 -5.92
C GLY A 86 -20.57 24.08 -7.11
N ALA A 87 -19.50 23.36 -6.86
CA ALA A 87 -18.50 23.01 -7.86
C ALA A 87 -18.07 21.54 -7.70
N ALA A 88 -17.74 20.91 -8.83
CA ALA A 88 -17.22 19.55 -8.86
C ALA A 88 -15.98 19.48 -9.78
N ALA A 89 -15.07 18.59 -9.44
CA ALA A 89 -13.88 18.34 -10.27
C ALA A 89 -13.51 16.87 -10.27
N GLU A 90 -12.82 16.49 -11.33
CA GLU A 90 -12.17 15.18 -11.46
C GLU A 90 -10.68 15.41 -11.70
N LEU A 91 -9.86 15.03 -10.73
CA LEU A 91 -8.42 15.22 -10.76
C LEU A 91 -7.72 13.89 -11.01
N SER A 92 -6.87 13.84 -12.04
CA SER A 92 -6.02 12.68 -12.29
C SER A 92 -4.71 12.81 -11.52
N LEU A 93 -4.35 11.79 -10.76
CA LEU A 93 -3.10 11.70 -10.02
C LEU A 93 -2.02 11.00 -10.86
N GLU A 94 -0.75 11.26 -10.56
CA GLU A 94 0.40 10.73 -11.31
C GLU A 94 0.45 9.19 -11.35
N ASN A 95 -0.11 8.53 -10.34
CA ASN A 95 -0.19 7.07 -10.25
C ASN A 95 -1.37 6.44 -11.00
N GLY A 96 -2.11 7.24 -11.80
CA GLY A 96 -3.30 6.81 -12.52
C GLY A 96 -4.58 6.73 -11.68
N ALA A 97 -4.53 7.10 -10.41
CA ALA A 97 -5.73 7.24 -9.59
C ALA A 97 -6.50 8.50 -9.99
N THR A 98 -7.81 8.46 -9.80
CA THR A 98 -8.70 9.59 -10.10
C THR A 98 -9.40 10.03 -8.82
N LEU A 99 -9.29 11.31 -8.50
CA LEU A 99 -9.94 11.91 -7.35
C LEU A 99 -11.15 12.71 -7.82
N ARG A 100 -12.35 12.27 -7.44
CA ARG A 100 -13.61 12.99 -7.69
C ARG A 100 -14.01 13.79 -6.48
N LEU A 101 -14.17 15.08 -6.68
CA LEU A 101 -14.47 16.05 -5.63
C LEU A 101 -15.76 16.79 -5.95
N ALA A 102 -16.51 17.15 -4.92
CA ALA A 102 -17.52 18.18 -5.00
C ALA A 102 -17.46 19.03 -3.73
N ALA A 103 -17.72 20.32 -3.88
CA ALA A 103 -17.75 21.27 -2.78
C ALA A 103 -18.92 22.24 -2.96
N ALA A 104 -19.44 22.69 -1.85
CA ALA A 104 -20.51 23.70 -1.80
C ALA A 104 -20.11 24.86 -0.90
N PRO A 105 -20.59 26.08 -1.17
CA PRO A 105 -20.38 27.22 -0.31
C PRO A 105 -21.13 27.05 1.02
N GLY A 106 -20.49 27.42 2.12
CA GLY A 106 -21.06 27.42 3.47
C GLY A 106 -20.72 28.69 4.23
N GLU A 107 -21.20 28.82 5.47
CA GLU A 107 -21.04 30.02 6.30
C GLU A 107 -19.57 30.39 6.60
N GLY A 108 -18.65 29.42 6.54
CA GLY A 108 -17.21 29.63 6.81
C GLY A 108 -16.30 29.47 5.59
N GLY A 109 -16.87 29.40 4.38
CA GLY A 109 -16.14 29.11 3.15
C GLY A 109 -16.63 27.83 2.47
N TRP A 110 -15.90 27.37 1.47
CA TRP A 110 -16.26 26.17 0.72
C TRP A 110 -15.97 24.90 1.53
N ARG A 111 -16.86 23.90 1.44
CA ARG A 111 -16.73 22.61 2.10
C ARG A 111 -16.90 21.47 1.12
N PHE A 112 -16.13 20.40 1.29
CA PHE A 112 -16.35 19.18 0.54
C PHE A 112 -17.72 18.57 0.85
N THR A 113 -18.45 18.26 -0.20
CA THR A 113 -19.71 17.49 -0.17
C THR A 113 -19.53 16.08 -0.72
N ARG A 114 -18.48 15.87 -1.53
CA ARG A 114 -18.08 14.57 -2.03
C ARG A 114 -16.56 14.48 -2.08
N TRP A 115 -16.07 13.34 -1.67
CA TRP A 115 -14.67 12.94 -1.78
C TRP A 115 -14.64 11.47 -2.18
N GLN A 116 -14.14 11.15 -3.37
CA GLN A 116 -14.05 9.79 -3.86
C GLN A 116 -12.72 9.61 -4.57
N LEU A 117 -11.89 8.72 -4.04
CA LEU A 117 -10.63 8.33 -4.64
C LEU A 117 -10.80 6.96 -5.31
N ASP A 118 -10.71 6.95 -6.63
CA ASP A 118 -10.74 5.75 -7.45
C ASP A 118 -9.31 5.39 -7.85
N ALA A 119 -8.71 4.44 -7.14
CA ALA A 119 -7.41 3.88 -7.50
C ALA A 119 -7.60 2.77 -8.54
N PRO A 120 -6.73 2.67 -9.57
CA PRO A 120 -6.80 1.57 -10.51
C PRO A 120 -6.56 0.26 -9.75
N TRP A 121 -7.50 -0.66 -9.87
CA TRP A 121 -7.34 -1.99 -9.29
C TRP A 121 -6.22 -2.72 -10.01
N GLN A 122 -5.16 -3.07 -9.29
CA GLN A 122 -4.10 -3.92 -9.80
C GLN A 122 -4.27 -5.31 -9.19
N PRO A 123 -4.44 -6.35 -10.03
CA PRO A 123 -4.49 -7.72 -9.53
C PRO A 123 -3.20 -8.04 -8.80
N ASP A 124 -3.30 -8.65 -7.63
CA ASP A 124 -2.14 -9.12 -6.89
C ASP A 124 -1.53 -10.33 -7.58
N THR A 125 -0.62 -10.08 -8.53
CA THR A 125 0.11 -11.13 -9.24
C THR A 125 1.12 -11.86 -8.36
N SER A 126 1.33 -11.42 -7.11
CA SER A 126 2.20 -12.12 -6.16
C SER A 126 1.54 -13.34 -5.51
N LEU A 127 0.24 -13.50 -5.70
CA LEU A 127 -0.52 -14.69 -5.32
C LEU A 127 -0.62 -15.67 -6.49
N ASP A 128 0.46 -15.89 -7.19
CA ASP A 128 0.61 -16.97 -8.17
C ASP A 128 0.68 -18.33 -7.44
N VAL A 129 -0.37 -18.62 -6.67
CA VAL A 129 -0.41 -19.80 -5.77
C VAL A 129 -1.05 -21.00 -6.46
N TRP A 130 -1.62 -20.86 -7.65
CA TRP A 130 -2.27 -21.98 -8.33
C TRP A 130 -2.24 -21.83 -9.84
N ASP A 131 -1.16 -22.21 -10.45
CA ASP A 131 -1.18 -22.75 -11.80
C ASP A 131 -1.85 -24.12 -11.73
N GLY A 132 -3.16 -24.13 -11.86
CA GLY A 132 -3.95 -25.34 -11.75
C GLY A 132 -3.38 -26.50 -12.54
N LEU A 133 -2.80 -27.46 -11.84
CA LEU A 133 -2.59 -28.81 -12.30
C LEU A 133 -3.83 -29.64 -12.00
#